data_19cad56014ad4bc982bd24698074c450
#
_entry.id   19cad56014ad4bc982bd24698074c450
#
_cell.length_a   1.000
_cell.length_b   1.000
_cell.length_c   1.000
_cell.angle_alpha   90.00
_cell.angle_beta   90.00
_cell.angle_gamma   90.00
#
_symmetry.space_group_name_H-M   'P 1'
#
loop_
_entity.id
_entity.type
_entity.pdbx_description
1 polymer ?
#
loop_
_entity_poly.entity_id
_entity_poly.type
_entity_poly.pdbx_seq_one_letter_code
_entity_poly.pdbx_strand_id
1 'polypeptide(L)'
;MSTQETVRVGEVEAWRDVEFPAGRPDSTKGYKALACAVVKRAVDYFRRTIKSPVSPRAENFEELLDGKRRRVNEILSFFRSEQGEMSCDYTDVVNAWQTHEKLKREYDRSKLKIQIDGLKRRNRR
;
A
#
# COMPACT_ATOMS: atom_id res chain seq x y z
N MET A 1 16.51 25.95 6.84
CA MET A 1 16.30 24.52 7.13
C MET A 1 14.87 24.14 6.78
N SER A 2 14.70 23.27 5.84
CA SER A 2 13.34 22.81 5.53
C SER A 2 12.87 21.86 6.61
N THR A 3 11.84 22.24 7.31
CA THR A 3 11.15 21.33 8.19
C THR A 3 10.27 20.43 7.34
N GLN A 4 10.49 19.19 7.45
CA GLN A 4 9.66 18.20 6.78
C GLN A 4 8.90 17.43 7.85
N GLU A 5 7.62 17.31 7.65
CA GLU A 5 6.79 16.54 8.55
C GLU A 5 6.49 15.19 7.93
N THR A 6 6.73 14.14 8.67
CA THR A 6 6.35 12.81 8.26
C THR A 6 4.87 12.63 8.56
N VAL A 7 4.09 12.36 7.54
CA VAL A 7 2.65 12.18 7.69
C VAL A 7 2.31 10.71 7.60
N ARG A 8 1.50 10.26 8.54
CA ARG A 8 0.94 8.92 8.51
C ARG A 8 -0.43 8.99 7.86
N VAL A 9 -0.61 8.21 6.81
CA VAL A 9 -1.90 8.03 6.18
C VAL A 9 -2.33 6.60 6.50
N GLY A 10 -3.30 6.46 7.40
CA GLY A 10 -3.65 5.16 7.96
C GLY A 10 -2.51 4.59 8.81
N GLU A 11 -2.47 3.29 8.97
CA GLU A 11 -1.46 2.60 9.76
C GLU A 11 -0.42 1.86 8.94
N VAL A 12 -0.34 2.18 7.65
CA VAL A 12 0.60 1.54 6.73
C VAL A 12 1.99 2.13 6.93
N GLU A 13 2.97 1.29 7.25
CA GLU A 13 4.35 1.74 7.51
C GLU A 13 4.97 2.53 6.38
N ALA A 14 4.59 2.22 5.14
CA ALA A 14 5.11 2.92 3.97
C ALA A 14 4.88 4.43 4.02
N TRP A 15 3.87 4.86 4.77
CA TRP A 15 3.54 6.27 4.90
C TRP A 15 4.48 7.04 5.82
N ARG A 16 5.24 6.34 6.65
CA ARG A 16 6.17 6.98 7.59
C ARG A 16 7.25 7.80 6.89
N ASP A 17 7.62 7.38 5.69
CA ASP A 17 8.69 8.03 4.92
C ASP A 17 8.17 9.10 3.99
N VAL A 18 6.87 9.37 4.01
CA VAL A 18 6.31 10.44 3.19
C VAL A 18 6.51 11.76 3.92
N GLU A 19 7.31 12.61 3.33
CA GLU A 19 7.63 13.91 3.88
C GLU A 19 6.88 15.01 3.15
N PHE A 20 6.23 15.87 3.93
CA PHE A 20 5.62 17.05 3.37
C PHE A 20 6.66 18.17 3.28
N PRO A 21 6.75 18.86 2.15
CA PRO A 21 7.63 20.02 2.09
C PRO A 21 7.14 21.06 3.09
N ALA A 22 8.09 21.67 3.79
CA ALA A 22 7.79 22.78 4.67
C ALA A 22 7.32 23.93 3.81
N GLY A 23 6.05 24.20 3.80
CA GLY A 23 5.51 25.25 3.00
C GLY A 23 4.04 25.45 3.27
N ARG A 24 3.48 26.40 2.59
CA ARG A 24 2.08 26.71 2.75
C ARG A 24 1.22 25.63 2.13
N PRO A 25 0.23 25.12 2.84
CA PRO A 25 -0.64 24.08 2.34
C PRO A 25 -1.56 24.52 1.21
N ASP A 26 -1.57 25.79 0.85
CA ASP A 26 -2.35 26.32 -0.26
C ASP A 26 -1.65 26.19 -1.62
N SER A 27 -0.43 25.66 -1.67
CA SER A 27 0.28 25.45 -2.91
C SER A 27 -0.25 24.20 -3.64
N THR A 28 -0.92 24.41 -4.75
CA THR A 28 -1.45 23.33 -5.58
C THR A 28 -0.36 22.37 -6.03
N LYS A 29 0.82 22.90 -6.37
CA LYS A 29 1.97 22.09 -6.76
C LYS A 29 2.48 21.23 -5.60
N GLY A 30 2.49 21.79 -4.40
CA GLY A 30 2.89 21.05 -3.21
C GLY A 30 1.98 19.88 -2.92
N TYR A 31 0.68 20.09 -3.01
CA TYR A 31 -0.31 19.04 -2.82
C TYR A 31 -0.22 17.96 -3.88
N LYS A 32 -0.03 18.36 -5.14
CA LYS A 32 0.13 17.41 -6.24
C LYS A 32 1.37 16.54 -6.05
N ALA A 33 2.51 17.15 -5.73
CA ALA A 33 3.74 16.42 -5.49
C ALA A 33 3.61 15.45 -4.32
N LEU A 34 2.96 15.89 -3.24
CA LEU A 34 2.71 15.06 -2.08
C LEU A 34 1.79 13.89 -2.42
N ALA A 35 0.69 14.16 -3.13
CA ALA A 35 -0.25 13.13 -3.53
C ALA A 35 0.42 12.07 -4.42
N CYS A 36 1.25 12.50 -5.35
CA CYS A 36 2.02 11.58 -6.19
C CYS A 36 2.96 10.72 -5.35
N ALA A 37 3.63 11.30 -4.36
CA ALA A 37 4.53 10.57 -3.48
C ALA A 37 3.75 9.53 -2.65
N VAL A 38 2.61 9.90 -2.10
CA VAL A 38 1.75 9.02 -1.31
C VAL A 38 1.29 7.83 -2.14
N VAL A 39 0.74 8.08 -3.32
CA VAL A 39 0.22 7.04 -4.22
C VAL A 39 1.36 6.12 -4.66
N LYS A 40 2.48 6.70 -5.06
CA LYS A 40 3.64 5.91 -5.49
C LYS A 40 4.15 5.01 -4.37
N ARG A 41 4.27 5.53 -3.16
CA ARG A 41 4.71 4.76 -2.00
C ARG A 41 3.78 3.60 -1.70
N ALA A 42 2.48 3.82 -1.78
CA ALA A 42 1.49 2.78 -1.56
C ALA A 42 1.63 1.65 -2.58
N VAL A 43 1.73 2.00 -3.86
CA VAL A 43 1.89 1.04 -4.94
C VAL A 43 3.20 0.27 -4.81
N ASP A 44 4.30 0.97 -4.55
CA ASP A 44 5.61 0.34 -4.40
C ASP A 44 5.64 -0.61 -3.20
N TYR A 45 5.05 -0.20 -2.08
CA TYR A 45 4.98 -1.04 -0.89
C TYR A 45 4.13 -2.29 -1.14
N PHE A 46 3.01 -2.12 -1.82
CA PHE A 46 2.15 -3.23 -2.20
C PHE A 46 2.93 -4.26 -3.03
N ARG A 47 3.61 -3.79 -4.06
CA ARG A 47 4.37 -4.67 -4.96
C ARG A 47 5.52 -5.37 -4.25
N ARG A 48 6.22 -4.67 -3.37
CA ARG A 48 7.26 -5.30 -2.56
C ARG A 48 6.68 -6.36 -1.63
N THR A 49 5.53 -6.09 -1.05
CA THR A 49 4.87 -7.04 -0.15
C THR A 49 4.49 -8.33 -0.87
N ILE A 50 3.89 -8.23 -2.05
CA ILE A 50 3.47 -9.43 -2.78
C ILE A 50 4.63 -10.20 -3.41
N LYS A 51 5.78 -9.54 -3.61
CA LYS A 51 6.97 -10.18 -4.18
C LYS A 51 7.93 -10.72 -3.14
N SER A 52 7.81 -10.30 -1.90
CA SER A 52 8.73 -10.74 -0.84
C SER A 52 8.55 -12.22 -0.56
N PRO A 53 9.61 -13.02 -0.65
CA PRO A 53 9.50 -14.44 -0.34
C PRO A 53 9.30 -14.66 1.15
N VAL A 54 8.51 -15.66 1.49
CA VAL A 54 8.39 -16.15 2.86
C VAL A 54 8.89 -17.59 2.86
N SER A 55 9.87 -17.88 3.72
CA SER A 55 10.39 -19.23 3.82
C SER A 55 9.33 -20.18 4.39
N PRO A 56 8.99 -21.26 3.68
CA PRO A 56 8.06 -22.27 4.24
C PRO A 56 8.58 -22.95 5.50
N ARG A 57 9.88 -22.83 5.75
CA ARG A 57 10.54 -23.44 6.90
C ARG A 57 10.59 -22.51 8.12
N ALA A 58 10.15 -21.26 7.98
CA ALA A 58 10.10 -20.34 9.11
C ALA A 58 9.10 -20.84 10.14
N GLU A 59 9.47 -20.79 11.42
CA GLU A 59 8.60 -21.23 12.51
C GLU A 59 7.30 -20.45 12.55
N ASN A 60 7.34 -19.19 12.16
CA ASN A 60 6.19 -18.29 12.14
C ASN A 60 5.67 -18.06 10.72
N PHE A 61 5.77 -19.05 9.86
CA PHE A 61 5.37 -18.95 8.47
C PHE A 61 3.92 -18.43 8.30
N GLU A 62 2.98 -19.01 9.06
CA GLU A 62 1.57 -18.59 9.01
C GLU A 62 1.38 -17.14 9.43
N GLU A 63 2.05 -16.72 10.49
CA GLU A 63 1.99 -15.35 10.98
C GLU A 63 2.56 -14.37 9.96
N LEU A 64 3.64 -14.74 9.30
CA LEU A 64 4.24 -13.92 8.24
C LEU A 64 3.30 -13.75 7.05
N LEU A 65 2.64 -14.81 6.63
CA LEU A 65 1.65 -14.75 5.55
C LEU A 65 0.45 -13.89 5.95
N ASP A 66 -0.06 -14.05 7.16
CA ASP A 66 -1.16 -13.23 7.67
C ASP A 66 -0.79 -11.76 7.74
N GLY A 67 0.42 -11.46 8.18
CA GLY A 67 0.93 -10.09 8.22
C GLY A 67 0.98 -9.47 6.83
N LYS A 68 1.46 -10.21 5.84
CA LYS A 68 1.52 -9.74 4.46
C LYS A 68 0.12 -9.55 3.87
N ARG A 69 -0.79 -10.46 4.14
CA ARG A 69 -2.19 -10.33 3.71
C ARG A 69 -2.84 -9.07 4.29
N ARG A 70 -2.60 -8.79 5.57
CA ARG A 70 -3.13 -7.57 6.19
C ARG A 70 -2.59 -6.32 5.52
N ARG A 71 -1.31 -6.27 5.21
CA ARG A 71 -0.70 -5.13 4.51
C ARG A 71 -1.31 -4.94 3.12
N VAL A 72 -1.50 -6.03 2.39
CA VAL A 72 -2.17 -5.98 1.09
C VAL A 72 -3.57 -5.39 1.21
N ASN A 73 -4.35 -5.88 2.17
CA ASN A 73 -5.71 -5.42 2.39
C ASN A 73 -5.76 -3.94 2.82
N GLU A 74 -4.82 -3.51 3.65
CA GLU A 74 -4.72 -2.11 4.07
C GLU A 74 -4.51 -1.19 2.87
N ILE A 75 -3.62 -1.57 1.95
CA ILE A 75 -3.34 -0.75 0.78
C ILE A 75 -4.53 -0.75 -0.17
N LEU A 76 -5.16 -1.89 -0.41
CA LEU A 76 -6.35 -1.96 -1.24
C LEU A 76 -7.48 -1.11 -0.63
N SER A 77 -7.66 -1.17 0.69
CA SER A 77 -8.66 -0.36 1.39
C SER A 77 -8.35 1.13 1.28
N PHE A 78 -7.07 1.50 1.31
CA PHE A 78 -6.67 2.90 1.13
C PHE A 78 -7.20 3.46 -0.20
N PHE A 79 -7.03 2.73 -1.30
CA PHE A 79 -7.48 3.19 -2.61
C PHE A 79 -9.01 3.23 -2.74
N ARG A 80 -9.74 2.62 -1.83
CA ARG A 80 -11.20 2.70 -1.76
C ARG A 80 -11.69 3.72 -0.75
N SER A 81 -10.80 4.30 0.05
CA SER A 81 -11.15 5.30 1.05
C SER A 81 -11.24 6.69 0.44
N GLU A 82 -11.87 7.62 1.17
CA GLU A 82 -11.89 9.03 0.79
C GLU A 82 -10.49 9.60 0.63
N GLN A 83 -9.59 9.25 1.54
CA GLN A 83 -8.20 9.71 1.49
C GLN A 83 -7.50 9.23 0.23
N GLY A 84 -7.72 7.98 -0.15
CA GLY A 84 -7.15 7.41 -1.37
C GLY A 84 -7.70 8.08 -2.62
N GLU A 85 -9.01 8.28 -2.68
CA GLU A 85 -9.64 8.99 -3.79
C GLU A 85 -9.11 10.41 -3.90
N MET A 86 -9.05 11.13 -2.78
CA MET A 86 -8.55 12.49 -2.74
C MET A 86 -7.09 12.58 -3.18
N SER A 87 -6.24 11.66 -2.70
CA SER A 87 -4.84 11.63 -3.09
C SER A 87 -4.69 11.37 -4.59
N CYS A 88 -5.47 10.45 -5.14
CA CYS A 88 -5.45 10.16 -6.57
C CYS A 88 -5.95 11.35 -7.39
N ASP A 89 -7.00 12.02 -6.94
CA ASP A 89 -7.52 13.21 -7.60
C ASP A 89 -6.49 14.32 -7.66
N TYR A 90 -5.73 14.53 -6.59
CA TYR A 90 -4.66 15.53 -6.57
C TYR A 90 -3.53 15.22 -7.53
N THR A 91 -3.34 13.96 -7.91
CA THR A 91 -2.31 13.61 -8.90
C THR A 91 -2.67 14.03 -10.33
N ASP A 92 -3.96 14.20 -10.62
CA ASP A 92 -4.53 14.48 -11.94
C ASP A 92 -4.35 13.36 -12.98
N VAL A 93 -3.62 12.31 -12.65
CA VAL A 93 -3.27 11.26 -13.61
C VAL A 93 -3.62 9.86 -13.14
N VAL A 94 -3.91 9.70 -11.85
CA VAL A 94 -4.19 8.40 -11.26
C VAL A 94 -5.66 8.35 -10.83
N ASN A 95 -6.32 7.26 -11.19
CA ASN A 95 -7.69 6.98 -10.75
C ASN A 95 -7.65 5.93 -9.66
N ALA A 96 -8.27 6.23 -8.53
CA ALA A 96 -8.25 5.35 -7.35
C ALA A 96 -8.88 3.98 -7.64
N TRP A 97 -10.03 3.96 -8.31
CA TRP A 97 -10.72 2.71 -8.64
C TRP A 97 -9.88 1.84 -9.58
N GLN A 98 -9.34 2.43 -10.63
CA GLN A 98 -8.51 1.71 -11.59
C GLN A 98 -7.25 1.16 -10.93
N THR A 99 -6.63 1.93 -10.04
CA THR A 99 -5.46 1.51 -9.30
C THR A 99 -5.79 0.34 -8.37
N HIS A 100 -6.90 0.44 -7.64
CA HIS A 100 -7.38 -0.65 -6.79
C HIS A 100 -7.56 -1.93 -7.59
N GLU A 101 -8.24 -1.87 -8.73
CA GLU A 101 -8.50 -3.04 -9.57
C GLU A 101 -7.20 -3.63 -10.13
N LYS A 102 -6.27 -2.78 -10.52
CA LYS A 102 -4.97 -3.22 -11.02
C LYS A 102 -4.17 -3.95 -9.94
N LEU A 103 -4.09 -3.37 -8.75
CA LEU A 103 -3.37 -3.98 -7.63
C LEU A 103 -4.03 -5.28 -7.18
N LYS A 104 -5.35 -5.34 -7.18
CA LYS A 104 -6.09 -6.54 -6.85
C LYS A 104 -5.76 -7.68 -7.83
N ARG A 105 -5.68 -7.37 -9.12
CA ARG A 105 -5.29 -8.36 -10.13
C ARG A 105 -3.85 -8.82 -9.94
N GLU A 106 -2.94 -7.90 -9.61
CA GLU A 106 -1.55 -8.27 -9.32
C GLU A 106 -1.47 -9.20 -8.11
N TYR A 107 -2.24 -8.91 -7.07
CA TYR A 107 -2.31 -9.77 -5.90
C TYR A 107 -2.86 -11.16 -6.25
N ASP A 108 -3.94 -11.23 -7.00
CA ASP A 108 -4.57 -12.49 -7.40
C ASP A 108 -3.62 -13.39 -8.21
N ARG A 109 -2.67 -12.79 -8.91
CA ARG A 109 -1.65 -13.52 -9.67
C ARG A 109 -0.38 -13.76 -8.87
N SER A 110 -0.27 -13.23 -7.66
CA SER A 110 0.96 -13.29 -6.88
C SER A 110 1.16 -14.67 -6.25
N LYS A 111 2.43 -14.98 -5.99
CA LYS A 111 2.79 -16.19 -5.24
C LYS A 111 2.28 -16.13 -3.80
N LEU A 112 2.18 -14.93 -3.25
CA LEU A 112 1.68 -14.73 -1.90
C LEU A 112 0.24 -15.23 -1.75
N LYS A 113 -0.63 -14.88 -2.72
CA LYS A 113 -2.02 -15.37 -2.70
C LYS A 113 -2.07 -16.90 -2.77
N ILE A 114 -1.27 -17.49 -3.62
CA ILE A 114 -1.19 -18.95 -3.75
C ILE A 114 -0.76 -19.58 -2.44
N GLN A 115 0.23 -19.01 -1.76
CA GLN A 115 0.70 -19.50 -0.47
C GLN A 115 -0.39 -19.43 0.60
N ILE A 116 -1.09 -18.31 0.68
CA ILE A 116 -2.18 -18.12 1.65
C ILE A 116 -3.33 -19.09 1.37
N ASP A 117 -3.71 -19.24 0.11
CA ASP A 117 -4.77 -20.17 -0.27
C ASP A 117 -4.39 -21.62 0.04
N GLY A 118 -3.14 -21.97 -0.20
CA GLY A 118 -2.61 -23.29 0.15
C GLY A 118 -2.68 -23.56 1.66
N LEU A 119 -2.35 -22.56 2.46
CA LEU A 119 -2.44 -22.65 3.91
C LEU A 119 -3.89 -22.82 4.38
N LYS A 120 -4.80 -22.06 3.81
CA LYS A 120 -6.24 -22.17 4.12
C LYS A 120 -6.78 -23.56 3.80
N ARG A 121 -6.34 -24.17 2.71
CA ARG A 121 -6.74 -25.54 2.35
C ARG A 121 -6.25 -26.56 3.38
N ARG A 122 -5.03 -26.39 3.88
CA ARG A 122 -4.47 -27.26 4.93
C ARG A 122 -5.25 -27.18 6.23
N ASN A 123 -5.76 -26.00 6.55
CA ASN A 123 -6.47 -25.75 7.81
C ASN A 123 -7.96 -26.11 7.75
N ARG A 124 -8.45 -26.58 6.62
CA ARG A 124 -9.86 -26.94 6.44
C ARG A 124 -10.19 -28.39 6.80
N ARG A 125 -9.35 -29.05 7.51
CA ARG A 125 -9.66 -30.39 7.97
C ARG A 125 -10.34 -30.38 9.32
#